data_f44bcae839f2d9439dc0d9af92d0b0b7
#
_entry.id   f44bcae839f2d9439dc0d9af92d0b0b7
#
_cell.length_a   1.000
_cell.length_b   1.000
_cell.length_c   1.000
_cell.angle_alpha   90.00
_cell.angle_beta   90.00
_cell.angle_gamma   90.00
#
_symmetry.space_group_name_H-M   'P 1'
#
loop_
_entity.id
_entity.type
_entity.pdbx_description
1 polymer ?
#
loop_
_entity_poly.entity_id
_entity_poly.type
_entity_poly.pdbx_seq_one_letter_code
_entity_poly.pdbx_strand_id
1 'polypeptide(L)'
;VMKRMIARGAVDQSQIKSIYKSQTFPTTGYGHAHNLHPEVVAKIKQAFFIFNWEGSDLQKEFKNEARFIGIHHKSDWSVIRQIDAANGVSYDCK
;
A
#
# COMPACT_ATOMS: atom_id res chain seq x y z
N VAL A 1 8.58 6.05 2.68
CA VAL A 1 10.03 6.09 2.46
C VAL A 1 10.68 7.17 3.31
N MET A 2 10.29 8.46 3.20
CA MET A 2 10.92 9.59 3.90
C MET A 2 10.99 9.40 5.43
N LYS A 3 9.91 9.04 6.09
CA LYS A 3 9.88 8.80 7.56
C LYS A 3 10.89 7.72 7.98
N ARG A 4 11.09 6.67 7.17
CA ARG A 4 12.09 5.63 7.46
C ARG A 4 13.52 6.13 7.29
N MET A 5 13.77 6.99 6.31
CA MET A 5 15.09 7.59 6.09
C MET A 5 15.47 8.51 7.26
N ILE A 6 14.51 9.30 7.74
CA ILE A 6 14.68 10.14 8.93
C ILE A 6 14.96 9.27 10.16
N ALA A 7 14.17 8.20 10.38
CA ALA A 7 14.33 7.31 11.51
C ALA A 7 15.67 6.56 11.51
N ARG A 8 16.28 6.35 10.35
CA ARG A 8 17.61 5.73 10.18
C ARG A 8 18.75 6.75 10.21
N GLY A 9 18.47 8.04 10.39
CA GLY A 9 19.47 9.11 10.38
C GLY A 9 20.07 9.40 8.98
N ALA A 10 19.51 8.83 7.92
CA ALA A 10 19.98 9.05 6.55
C ALA A 10 19.59 10.45 6.02
N VAL A 11 18.60 11.07 6.62
CA VAL A 11 18.11 12.40 6.25
C VAL A 11 17.75 13.16 7.52
N ASP A 12 18.21 14.41 7.63
CA ASP A 12 17.83 15.30 8.72
C ASP A 12 16.48 15.97 8.41
N GLN A 13 15.51 15.79 9.30
CA GLN A 13 14.17 16.36 9.14
C GLN A 13 14.20 17.90 9.09
N SER A 14 15.16 18.54 9.76
CA SER A 14 15.29 20.00 9.78
C SER A 14 15.65 20.60 8.41
N GLN A 15 16.26 19.80 7.54
CA GLN A 15 16.70 20.20 6.19
C GLN A 15 15.63 19.96 5.11
N ILE A 16 14.47 19.40 5.49
CA ILE A 16 13.41 19.05 4.54
C ILE A 16 12.16 19.86 4.85
N LYS A 17 11.60 20.50 3.83
CA LYS A 17 10.28 21.14 3.89
C LYS A 17 9.33 20.49 2.90
N SER A 18 8.18 20.03 3.37
CA SER A 18 7.12 19.55 2.47
C SER A 18 6.46 20.75 1.82
N ILE A 19 6.55 20.85 0.50
CA ILE A 19 5.93 21.92 -0.29
C ILE A 19 4.56 21.54 -0.84
N TYR A 20 4.28 20.24 -0.94
CA TYR A 20 3.02 19.69 -1.43
C TYR A 20 2.74 18.32 -0.81
N LYS A 21 1.49 18.04 -0.51
CA LYS A 21 1.02 16.74 -0.03
C LYS A 21 -0.13 16.28 -0.91
N SER A 22 0.09 15.18 -1.64
CA SER A 22 -0.95 14.56 -2.48
C SER A 22 -2.05 13.89 -1.65
N GLN A 23 -3.12 13.50 -2.30
CA GLN A 23 -4.07 12.56 -1.72
C GLN A 23 -3.37 11.24 -1.37
N THR A 24 -3.88 10.56 -0.36
CA THR A 24 -3.36 9.26 0.05
C THR A 24 -3.85 8.15 -0.88
N PHE A 25 -3.00 7.16 -1.09
CA PHE A 25 -3.33 5.94 -1.84
C PHE A 25 -2.67 4.73 -1.18
N PRO A 26 -3.16 3.50 -1.42
CA PRO A 26 -2.54 2.30 -0.88
C PRO A 26 -1.10 2.16 -1.38
N THR A 27 -0.18 1.84 -0.48
CA THR A 27 1.24 1.67 -0.82
C THR A 27 1.55 0.29 -1.35
N THR A 28 0.78 -0.70 -0.93
CA THR A 28 0.94 -2.11 -1.32
C THR A 28 -0.43 -2.77 -1.39
N GLY A 29 -0.64 -3.59 -2.40
CA GLY A 29 -1.85 -4.39 -2.55
C GLY A 29 -1.50 -5.84 -2.86
N TYR A 30 -2.21 -6.76 -2.24
CA TYR A 30 -2.18 -8.18 -2.57
C TYR A 30 -3.40 -8.52 -3.41
N GLY A 31 -3.18 -9.13 -4.55
CA GLY A 31 -4.23 -9.59 -5.45
C GLY A 31 -4.21 -11.10 -5.60
N HIS A 32 -5.32 -11.66 -6.01
CA HIS A 32 -5.41 -13.06 -6.41
C HIS A 32 -5.81 -13.16 -7.89
N ALA A 33 -5.47 -14.27 -8.53
CA ALA A 33 -5.91 -14.53 -9.89
C ALA A 33 -7.45 -14.65 -9.93
N HIS A 34 -8.06 -14.12 -11.00
CA HIS A 34 -9.53 -14.07 -11.14
C HIS A 34 -10.17 -15.46 -11.29
N ASN A 35 -9.39 -16.44 -11.76
CA ASN A 35 -9.84 -17.81 -12.01
C ASN A 35 -9.60 -18.77 -10.84
N LEU A 36 -9.21 -18.30 -9.68
CA LEU A 36 -9.13 -19.14 -8.49
C LEU A 36 -10.51 -19.56 -8.02
N HIS A 37 -10.59 -20.80 -7.51
CA HIS A 37 -11.83 -21.31 -6.93
C HIS A 37 -12.33 -20.40 -5.81
N PRO A 38 -13.65 -20.07 -5.73
CA PRO A 38 -14.19 -19.13 -4.76
C PRO A 38 -13.87 -19.47 -3.30
N GLU A 39 -13.87 -20.74 -2.94
CA GLU A 39 -13.51 -21.18 -1.57
C GLU A 39 -12.06 -20.89 -1.22
N VAL A 40 -11.15 -21.03 -2.19
CA VAL A 40 -9.72 -20.70 -1.99
C VAL A 40 -9.57 -19.21 -1.79
N VAL A 41 -10.26 -18.39 -2.59
CA VAL A 41 -10.27 -16.93 -2.43
C VAL A 41 -10.80 -16.53 -1.06
N ALA A 42 -11.90 -17.16 -0.60
CA ALA A 42 -12.47 -16.88 0.72
C ALA A 42 -11.48 -17.20 1.84
N LYS A 43 -10.82 -18.36 1.78
CA LYS A 43 -9.80 -18.76 2.76
C LYS A 43 -8.59 -17.83 2.78
N ILE A 44 -8.10 -17.42 1.61
CA ILE A 44 -6.99 -16.46 1.49
C ILE A 44 -7.38 -15.13 2.15
N LYS A 45 -8.53 -14.58 1.80
CA LYS A 45 -9.02 -13.31 2.39
C LYS A 45 -9.16 -13.42 3.90
N GLN A 46 -9.76 -14.52 4.38
CA GLN A 46 -9.90 -14.76 5.81
C GLN A 46 -8.55 -14.79 6.51
N ALA A 47 -7.56 -15.50 5.97
CA ALA A 47 -6.22 -15.58 6.54
C ALA A 47 -5.57 -14.19 6.71
N PHE A 48 -5.70 -13.31 5.71
CA PHE A 48 -5.21 -11.94 5.82
C PHE A 48 -5.97 -11.14 6.88
N PHE A 49 -7.30 -11.21 6.92
CA PHE A 49 -8.10 -10.38 7.82
C PHE A 49 -8.02 -10.78 9.29
N ILE A 50 -7.80 -12.07 9.58
CA ILE A 50 -7.61 -12.57 10.96
C ILE A 50 -6.15 -12.56 11.41
N PHE A 51 -5.21 -12.17 10.52
CA PHE A 51 -3.79 -12.16 10.87
C PHE A 51 -3.53 -11.24 12.07
N ASN A 52 -2.93 -11.81 13.11
CA ASN A 52 -2.55 -11.02 14.28
C ASN A 52 -1.26 -10.25 14.02
N TRP A 53 -1.35 -8.93 14.04
CA TRP A 53 -0.21 -8.04 13.87
C TRP A 53 0.64 -7.90 15.12
N GLU A 54 0.04 -8.12 16.31
CA GLU A 54 0.71 -7.94 17.59
C GLU A 54 1.93 -8.86 17.71
N GLY A 55 3.08 -8.28 18.02
CA GLY A 55 4.35 -9.00 18.12
C GLY A 55 4.96 -9.48 16.81
N SER A 56 4.30 -9.25 15.67
CA SER A 56 4.80 -9.65 14.35
C SER A 56 5.89 -8.74 13.83
N ASP A 57 6.70 -9.23 12.88
CA ASP A 57 7.69 -8.41 12.17
C ASP A 57 7.01 -7.34 11.29
N LEU A 58 5.77 -7.57 10.85
CA LEU A 58 4.99 -6.56 10.14
C LEU A 58 4.68 -5.37 11.04
N GLN A 59 4.34 -5.58 12.31
CA GLN A 59 4.12 -4.49 13.26
C GLN A 59 5.40 -3.69 13.51
N LYS A 60 6.56 -4.35 13.58
CA LYS A 60 7.85 -3.67 13.74
C LYS A 60 8.18 -2.77 12.55
N GLU A 61 7.91 -3.26 11.35
CA GLU A 61 8.18 -2.53 10.11
C GLU A 61 7.15 -1.42 9.84
N PHE A 62 5.89 -1.67 10.13
CA PHE A 62 4.76 -0.75 9.90
C PHE A 62 4.13 -0.30 11.22
N LYS A 63 4.86 0.44 12.01
CA LYS A 63 4.50 0.84 13.40
C LYS A 63 3.13 1.53 13.55
N ASN A 64 2.61 2.14 12.48
CA ASN A 64 1.32 2.85 12.50
C ASN A 64 0.18 2.03 11.91
N GLU A 65 0.46 0.80 11.49
CA GLU A 65 -0.52 -0.10 10.89
C GLU A 65 -0.88 -1.21 11.88
N ALA A 66 -2.11 -1.65 11.86
CA ALA A 66 -2.62 -2.63 12.82
C ALA A 66 -3.30 -3.83 12.17
N ARG A 67 -3.64 -3.78 10.89
CA ARG A 67 -4.38 -4.84 10.20
C ARG A 67 -4.33 -4.71 8.69
N PHE A 68 -4.62 -5.80 7.99
CA PHE A 68 -4.95 -5.78 6.58
C PHE A 68 -6.38 -5.28 6.37
N ILE A 69 -6.58 -4.49 5.33
CA ILE A 69 -7.91 -3.98 4.92
C ILE A 69 -8.21 -4.38 3.49
N GLY A 70 -9.50 -4.51 3.17
CA GLY A 70 -9.93 -4.67 1.79
C GLY A 70 -9.72 -3.39 0.99
N ILE A 71 -9.21 -3.53 -0.23
CA ILE A 71 -9.05 -2.42 -1.17
C ILE A 71 -9.71 -2.75 -2.50
N HIS A 72 -10.19 -1.71 -3.17
CA HIS A 72 -10.80 -1.79 -4.49
C HIS A 72 -9.91 -1.10 -5.52
N HIS A 73 -9.39 -1.85 -6.49
CA HIS A 73 -8.45 -1.30 -7.48
C HIS A 73 -9.00 -0.11 -8.28
N LYS A 74 -10.32 -0.07 -8.52
CA LYS A 74 -10.95 1.03 -9.28
C LYS A 74 -11.01 2.33 -8.50
N SER A 75 -11.38 2.31 -7.21
CA SER A 75 -11.53 3.50 -6.37
C SER A 75 -10.21 3.88 -5.71
N ASP A 76 -9.57 2.94 -5.02
CA ASP A 76 -8.47 3.26 -4.10
C ASP A 76 -7.16 3.59 -4.83
N TRP A 77 -7.00 3.12 -6.09
CA TRP A 77 -5.86 3.42 -6.96
C TRP A 77 -6.16 4.52 -7.99
N SER A 78 -7.28 5.23 -7.87
CA SER A 78 -7.66 6.29 -8.80
C SER A 78 -6.64 7.42 -8.85
N VAL A 79 -6.05 7.78 -7.70
CA VAL A 79 -5.01 8.82 -7.60
C VAL A 79 -3.78 8.46 -8.42
N ILE A 80 -3.35 7.19 -8.36
CA ILE A 80 -2.21 6.72 -9.17
C ILE A 80 -2.52 6.84 -10.65
N ARG A 81 -3.70 6.41 -11.09
CA ARG A 81 -4.09 6.56 -12.52
C ARG A 81 -4.15 8.00 -12.98
N GLN A 82 -4.58 8.93 -12.13
CA GLN A 82 -4.57 10.36 -12.43
C GLN A 82 -3.14 10.89 -12.59
N ILE A 83 -2.24 10.49 -11.70
CA ILE A 83 -0.82 10.86 -11.78
C ILE A 83 -0.19 10.31 -13.06
N ASP A 84 -0.43 9.04 -13.37
CA ASP A 84 0.09 8.38 -14.56
C ASP A 84 -0.44 9.03 -15.84
N ALA A 85 -1.73 9.32 -15.91
CA ALA A 85 -2.34 10.01 -17.04
C ALA A 85 -1.75 11.42 -17.23
N ALA A 86 -1.55 12.17 -16.14
CA ALA A 86 -0.94 13.50 -16.19
C ALA A 86 0.52 13.46 -16.67
N ASN A 87 1.22 12.36 -16.47
CA ASN A 87 2.60 12.14 -16.93
C ASN A 87 2.69 11.39 -18.26
N GLY A 88 1.56 11.15 -18.93
CA GLY A 88 1.54 10.45 -20.23
C GLY A 88 1.91 8.96 -20.13
N VAL A 89 1.82 8.37 -18.95
CA VAL A 89 2.08 6.93 -18.76
C VAL A 89 0.89 6.13 -19.26
N SER A 90 1.13 5.23 -20.21
CA SER A 90 0.15 4.28 -20.73
C SER A 90 0.56 2.85 -20.37
N TYR A 91 -0.41 2.05 -19.93
CA TYR A 91 -0.22 0.63 -19.65
C TYR A 91 -0.86 -0.19 -20.77
N ASP A 92 -0.05 -0.68 -21.67
CA ASP A 92 -0.51 -1.60 -22.70
C ASP A 92 -0.46 -3.04 -22.15
N CYS A 93 -1.62 -3.64 -22.01
CA CYS A 93 -1.71 -5.08 -21.78
C CYS A 93 -1.30 -5.81 -23.07
N LYS A 94 -0.11 -6.37 -23.08
CA LYS A 94 0.32 -7.28 -24.16
C LYS A 94 -0.26 -8.66 -23.94
#